data_2156999550348a89493bf1bb47aa60ba
#
_entry.id   2156999550348a89493bf1bb47aa60ba
#
_cell.length_a   1.000
_cell.length_b   1.000
_cell.length_c   1.000
_cell.angle_alpha   90.00
_cell.angle_beta   90.00
_cell.angle_gamma   90.00
#
_symmetry.space_group_name_H-M   'P 1'
#
loop_
_entity.id
_entity.type
_entity.pdbx_description
1 polymer ?
#
loop_
_entity_poly.entity_id
_entity_poly.type
_entity_poly.pdbx_seq_one_letter_code
_entity_poly.pdbx_strand_id
1 'polypeptide(L)'
;TKLLLAIDLGASGGKMFAGRLGGDVFRMEEIHRFEHEAASFFLPDSSGAVRERSCWDDTAIYREILRGLRLFRRHVGDRLDALGVDTWGADAQWVDADGEALGKVYCYRDHRLDNMVEEVRARISADRLYRLTGIHFQPFNLSNQVLWFATRRPRLLAAAAKLLPMPTLFNYYLGGCTQVDSTWASVTQMMDARRRVWSRPILAALGIPRRVLPVIVPPGSRVGLLQPALAQSLGLNRAVIVAVASHDTASAFAAAPADDPRDALIISSGTWSLVGRLIPRPVTSAAAMAANISNEGGIGNTRFLKNCMGAWIVQELLRVWEAADGRRMSWEEVDRLTPAAPPF
;
A
#
# COMPACT_ATOMS: atom_id res chain seq x y z
N THR A 1 15.60 4.62 26.36
CA THR A 1 15.62 4.12 24.99
C THR A 1 14.24 3.62 24.61
N LYS A 2 13.73 4.01 23.42
CA LYS A 2 12.51 3.46 22.82
C LYS A 2 12.88 2.35 21.86
N LEU A 3 12.11 1.27 21.91
CA LEU A 3 12.23 0.13 21.01
C LEU A 3 11.04 0.12 20.05
N LEU A 4 11.34 0.19 18.77
CA LEU A 4 10.36 0.35 17.69
C LEU A 4 10.47 -0.81 16.70
N LEU A 5 9.39 -1.11 16.00
CA LEU A 5 9.38 -2.08 14.92
C LEU A 5 8.70 -1.48 13.70
N ALA A 6 9.43 -1.39 12.60
CA ALA A 6 8.87 -1.07 11.30
C ALA A 6 8.62 -2.36 10.50
N ILE A 7 7.46 -2.45 9.86
CA ILE A 7 7.03 -3.56 9.00
C ILE A 7 6.73 -2.94 7.64
N ASP A 8 7.66 -3.09 6.70
CA ASP A 8 7.61 -2.58 5.33
C ASP A 8 7.21 -3.72 4.38
N LEU A 9 6.04 -3.62 3.79
CA LEU A 9 5.46 -4.60 2.88
C LEU A 9 5.37 -4.03 1.47
N GLY A 10 6.36 -4.34 0.64
CA GLY A 10 6.32 -4.04 -0.79
C GLY A 10 5.48 -5.07 -1.58
N ALA A 11 5.29 -4.84 -2.87
CA ALA A 11 4.49 -5.72 -3.75
C ALA A 11 5.15 -7.07 -4.09
N SER A 12 6.38 -7.32 -3.67
CA SER A 12 7.12 -8.56 -3.95
C SER A 12 7.80 -9.16 -2.71
N GLY A 13 7.65 -8.54 -1.55
CA GLY A 13 8.27 -9.02 -0.32
C GLY A 13 8.11 -8.04 0.82
N GLY A 14 8.49 -8.48 2.02
CA GLY A 14 8.45 -7.68 3.22
C GLY A 14 9.78 -7.63 3.95
N LYS A 15 10.00 -6.56 4.68
CA LYS A 15 11.16 -6.34 5.55
C LYS A 15 10.69 -5.86 6.91
N MET A 16 11.39 -6.25 7.94
CA MET A 16 11.10 -5.81 9.29
C MET A 16 12.38 -5.29 9.95
N PHE A 17 12.30 -4.08 10.50
CA PHE A 17 13.43 -3.39 11.10
C PHE A 17 13.15 -3.07 12.55
N ALA A 18 14.07 -3.48 13.43
CA ALA A 18 14.10 -3.02 14.81
C ALA A 18 14.78 -1.65 14.90
N GLY A 19 14.09 -0.67 15.47
CA GLY A 19 14.61 0.67 15.73
C GLY A 19 14.88 0.87 17.21
N ARG A 20 16.05 1.46 17.54
CA ARG A 20 16.43 1.88 18.88
C ARG A 20 16.64 3.38 18.90
N LEU A 21 15.77 4.11 19.60
CA LEU A 21 15.88 5.55 19.77
C LEU A 21 16.25 5.87 21.22
N GLY A 22 17.41 6.45 21.42
CA GLY A 22 17.89 6.86 22.75
C GLY A 22 18.65 8.18 22.69
N GLY A 23 18.15 9.22 23.38
CA GLY A 23 18.63 10.58 23.19
C GLY A 23 18.46 11.00 21.73
N ASP A 24 19.54 11.50 21.14
CA ASP A 24 19.57 11.95 19.74
C ASP A 24 20.10 10.87 18.79
N VAL A 25 20.26 9.64 19.27
CA VAL A 25 20.79 8.53 18.45
C VAL A 25 19.66 7.60 18.07
N PHE A 26 19.51 7.40 16.75
CA PHE A 26 18.66 6.37 16.19
C PHE A 26 19.51 5.30 15.50
N ARG A 27 19.25 4.04 15.85
CA ARG A 27 19.87 2.87 15.21
C ARG A 27 18.78 1.97 14.69
N MET A 28 18.98 1.41 13.50
CA MET A 28 18.04 0.51 12.85
C MET A 28 18.77 -0.75 12.39
N GLU A 29 18.14 -1.89 12.59
CA GLU A 29 18.67 -3.21 12.24
C GLU A 29 17.57 -4.01 11.54
N GLU A 30 17.88 -4.60 10.38
CA GLU A 30 16.97 -5.53 9.71
C GLU A 30 16.94 -6.85 10.49
N ILE A 31 15.75 -7.26 10.91
CA ILE A 31 15.58 -8.48 11.71
C ILE A 31 14.87 -9.60 10.96
N HIS A 32 14.15 -9.27 9.89
CA HIS A 32 13.47 -10.25 9.05
C HIS A 32 13.26 -9.71 7.64
N ARG A 33 13.40 -10.60 6.65
CA ARG A 33 13.10 -10.37 5.24
C ARG A 33 12.44 -11.61 4.68
N PHE A 34 11.43 -11.41 3.83
CA PHE A 34 10.74 -12.50 3.15
C PHE A 34 10.23 -12.04 1.79
N GLU A 35 10.01 -12.99 0.91
CA GLU A 35 9.36 -12.78 -0.38
C GLU A 35 7.90 -13.20 -0.31
N HIS A 36 7.05 -12.58 -1.10
CA HIS A 36 5.68 -13.01 -1.35
C HIS A 36 5.26 -12.63 -2.76
N GLU A 37 4.31 -13.36 -3.28
CA GLU A 37 3.73 -13.12 -4.59
C GLU A 37 2.21 -13.32 -4.55
N ALA A 38 1.53 -12.81 -5.56
CA ALA A 38 0.12 -13.10 -5.75
C ALA A 38 -0.05 -14.47 -6.38
N ALA A 39 -1.01 -15.25 -5.89
CA ALA A 39 -1.35 -16.55 -6.44
C ALA A 39 -2.47 -16.44 -7.48
N SER A 40 -2.37 -17.22 -8.56
CA SER A 40 -3.42 -17.34 -9.55
C SER A 40 -4.46 -18.39 -9.15
N PHE A 41 -5.74 -18.04 -9.27
CA PHE A 41 -6.88 -18.91 -9.05
C PHE A 41 -7.80 -18.90 -10.26
N PHE A 42 -8.29 -20.07 -10.64
CA PHE A 42 -9.30 -20.21 -11.68
C PHE A 42 -10.68 -20.32 -11.01
N LEU A 43 -11.42 -19.23 -11.01
CA LEU A 43 -12.69 -19.12 -10.29
C LEU A 43 -13.85 -18.92 -11.25
N PRO A 44 -14.99 -19.61 -11.05
CA PRO A 44 -16.20 -19.35 -11.81
C PRO A 44 -16.78 -17.97 -11.45
N ASP A 45 -17.19 -17.22 -12.45
CA ASP A 45 -17.98 -16.00 -12.27
C ASP A 45 -19.48 -16.32 -12.09
N SER A 46 -20.33 -15.29 -12.00
CA SER A 46 -21.77 -15.46 -11.81
C SER A 46 -22.48 -16.13 -12.98
N SER A 47 -21.86 -16.23 -14.16
CA SER A 47 -22.35 -16.95 -15.34
C SER A 47 -21.86 -18.40 -15.39
N GLY A 48 -20.99 -18.82 -14.46
CA GLY A 48 -20.30 -20.10 -14.47
C GLY A 48 -19.04 -20.13 -15.35
N ALA A 49 -18.70 -19.05 -16.04
CA ALA A 49 -17.48 -18.98 -16.81
C ALA A 49 -16.26 -18.88 -15.89
N VAL A 50 -15.26 -19.73 -16.12
CA VAL A 50 -14.02 -19.75 -15.34
C VAL A 50 -13.14 -18.57 -15.74
N ARG A 51 -12.70 -17.82 -14.75
CA ARG A 51 -11.80 -16.68 -14.90
C ARG A 51 -10.57 -16.86 -14.05
N GLU A 52 -9.42 -16.58 -14.62
CA GLU A 52 -8.21 -16.42 -13.83
C GLU A 52 -8.33 -15.17 -12.94
N ARG A 53 -7.90 -15.32 -11.69
CA ARG A 53 -7.87 -14.24 -10.67
C ARG A 53 -6.54 -14.26 -9.95
N SER A 54 -5.92 -13.12 -9.84
CA SER A 54 -4.70 -12.93 -9.08
C SER A 54 -5.05 -12.41 -7.68
N CYS A 55 -4.61 -13.11 -6.64
CA CYS A 55 -4.95 -12.79 -5.25
C CYS A 55 -3.72 -12.84 -4.36
N TRP A 56 -3.67 -11.95 -3.38
CA TRP A 56 -2.66 -12.00 -2.32
C TRP A 56 -2.96 -13.12 -1.33
N ASP A 57 -1.91 -13.77 -0.83
CA ASP A 57 -2.00 -14.64 0.35
C ASP A 57 -1.68 -13.80 1.59
N ASP A 58 -2.68 -13.04 2.05
CA ASP A 58 -2.57 -12.19 3.23
C ASP A 58 -2.29 -13.00 4.51
N THR A 59 -2.74 -14.25 4.56
CA THR A 59 -2.44 -15.17 5.67
C THR A 59 -0.96 -15.55 5.71
N ALA A 60 -0.36 -15.83 4.55
CA ALA A 60 1.07 -16.11 4.48
C ALA A 60 1.89 -14.87 4.88
N ILE A 61 1.52 -13.68 4.40
CA ILE A 61 2.17 -12.42 4.79
C ILE A 61 2.06 -12.21 6.31
N TYR A 62 0.88 -12.42 6.88
CA TYR A 62 0.67 -12.30 8.33
C TYR A 62 1.53 -13.30 9.13
N ARG A 63 1.66 -14.53 8.65
CA ARG A 63 2.55 -15.53 9.27
C ARG A 63 4.01 -15.06 9.31
N GLU A 64 4.49 -14.41 8.25
CA GLU A 64 5.84 -13.84 8.23
C GLU A 64 5.98 -12.63 9.17
N ILE A 65 4.95 -11.79 9.29
CA ILE A 65 4.92 -10.73 10.32
C ILE A 65 5.06 -11.33 11.72
N LEU A 66 4.32 -12.40 12.03
CA LEU A 66 4.44 -13.09 13.32
C LEU A 66 5.83 -13.71 13.54
N ARG A 67 6.45 -14.22 12.48
CA ARG A 67 7.83 -14.71 12.53
C ARG A 67 8.81 -13.59 12.87
N GLY A 68 8.69 -12.44 12.23
CA GLY A 68 9.50 -11.26 12.53
C GLY A 68 9.32 -10.75 13.96
N LEU A 69 8.08 -10.75 14.49
CA LEU A 69 7.81 -10.42 15.90
C LEU A 69 8.49 -11.39 16.88
N ARG A 70 8.52 -12.70 16.55
CA ARG A 70 9.27 -13.70 17.36
C ARG A 70 10.79 -13.47 17.28
N LEU A 71 11.31 -13.09 16.11
CA LEU A 71 12.72 -12.72 15.95
C LEU A 71 13.05 -11.46 16.74
N PHE A 72 12.18 -10.44 16.70
CA PHE A 72 12.32 -9.26 17.57
C PHE A 72 12.41 -9.66 19.05
N ARG A 73 11.49 -10.50 19.52
CA ARG A 73 11.50 -11.00 20.90
C ARG A 73 12.81 -11.71 21.25
N ARG A 74 13.35 -12.50 20.33
CA ARG A 74 14.59 -13.28 20.54
C ARG A 74 15.85 -12.41 20.56
N HIS A 75 15.96 -11.47 19.62
CA HIS A 75 17.21 -10.73 19.37
C HIS A 75 17.23 -9.32 19.99
N VAL A 76 16.07 -8.72 20.23
CA VAL A 76 15.95 -7.34 20.72
C VAL A 76 15.46 -7.30 22.17
N GLY A 77 14.41 -8.07 22.49
CA GLY A 77 13.88 -8.18 23.86
C GLY A 77 12.36 -8.30 23.90
N ASP A 78 11.80 -8.37 25.10
CA ASP A 78 10.37 -8.56 25.36
C ASP A 78 9.57 -7.25 25.39
N ARG A 79 10.24 -6.12 25.42
CA ARG A 79 9.63 -4.80 25.37
C ARG A 79 9.66 -4.26 23.95
N LEU A 80 8.48 -3.92 23.43
CA LEU A 80 8.29 -3.21 22.18
C LEU A 80 7.42 -1.98 22.47
N ASP A 81 7.95 -0.77 22.31
CA ASP A 81 7.21 0.46 22.63
C ASP A 81 6.13 0.75 21.58
N ALA A 82 6.46 0.62 20.29
CA ALA A 82 5.51 0.81 19.20
C ALA A 82 5.92 0.04 17.95
N LEU A 83 4.91 -0.28 17.14
CA LEU A 83 5.09 -0.82 15.78
C LEU A 83 4.23 -0.06 14.78
N GLY A 84 4.66 -0.08 13.52
CA GLY A 84 3.92 0.47 12.39
C GLY A 84 4.08 -0.41 11.16
N VAL A 85 3.03 -0.41 10.33
CA VAL A 85 2.98 -1.16 9.07
C VAL A 85 2.78 -0.19 7.94
N ASP A 86 3.64 -0.23 6.93
CA ASP A 86 3.38 0.37 5.63
C ASP A 86 3.31 -0.71 4.54
N THR A 87 2.63 -0.37 3.44
CA THR A 87 2.39 -1.31 2.34
C THR A 87 2.41 -0.58 1.00
N TRP A 88 2.41 -1.37 -0.08
CA TRP A 88 2.10 -0.84 -1.42
C TRP A 88 0.74 -0.12 -1.45
N GLY A 89 0.60 0.86 -2.33
CA GLY A 89 -0.51 1.83 -2.36
C GLY A 89 -1.78 1.34 -3.07
N ALA A 90 -2.10 0.05 -2.99
CA ALA A 90 -3.28 -0.54 -3.62
C ALA A 90 -3.86 -1.68 -2.77
N ASP A 91 -5.06 -2.13 -3.13
CA ASP A 91 -5.76 -3.28 -2.59
C ASP A 91 -6.34 -3.10 -1.18
N ALA A 92 -7.38 -3.86 -0.92
CA ALA A 92 -8.08 -3.85 0.35
C ALA A 92 -8.88 -5.15 0.52
N GLN A 93 -9.15 -5.52 1.78
CA GLN A 93 -10.00 -6.63 2.13
C GLN A 93 -11.36 -6.16 2.63
N TRP A 94 -12.42 -6.85 2.20
CA TRP A 94 -13.76 -6.69 2.75
C TRP A 94 -13.95 -7.60 3.96
N VAL A 95 -14.50 -7.07 5.03
CA VAL A 95 -14.89 -7.86 6.21
C VAL A 95 -16.35 -7.61 6.57
N ASP A 96 -17.01 -8.61 7.11
CA ASP A 96 -18.38 -8.54 7.58
C ASP A 96 -18.50 -7.94 8.99
N ALA A 97 -19.70 -8.03 9.57
CA ALA A 97 -19.98 -7.50 10.91
C ALA A 97 -19.32 -8.32 12.02
N ASP A 98 -19.05 -9.60 11.78
CA ASP A 98 -18.41 -10.51 12.73
C ASP A 98 -16.87 -10.42 12.65
N GLY A 99 -16.36 -9.66 11.67
CA GLY A 99 -14.93 -9.43 11.46
C GLY A 99 -14.26 -10.45 10.54
N GLU A 100 -15.05 -11.30 9.88
CA GLU A 100 -14.56 -12.31 8.97
C GLU A 100 -14.33 -11.76 7.56
N ALA A 101 -13.30 -12.27 6.89
CA ALA A 101 -12.94 -11.87 5.54
C ALA A 101 -13.97 -12.34 4.51
N LEU A 102 -14.47 -11.42 3.69
CA LEU A 102 -15.42 -11.71 2.61
C LEU A 102 -14.68 -12.01 1.29
N GLY A 103 -14.19 -13.23 1.17
CA GLY A 103 -13.45 -13.70 0.01
C GLY A 103 -11.93 -13.42 0.10
N LYS A 104 -11.27 -13.43 -1.06
CA LYS A 104 -9.82 -13.26 -1.18
C LYS A 104 -9.45 -11.79 -1.35
N VAL A 105 -8.22 -11.43 -0.96
CA VAL A 105 -7.63 -10.13 -1.28
C VAL A 105 -7.16 -10.16 -2.74
N TYR A 106 -7.90 -9.53 -3.65
CA TYR A 106 -7.49 -9.46 -5.05
C TYR A 106 -6.26 -8.57 -5.22
N CYS A 107 -5.31 -9.03 -6.06
CA CYS A 107 -4.14 -8.24 -6.44
C CYS A 107 -4.54 -7.11 -7.39
N TYR A 108 -3.88 -5.99 -7.29
CA TYR A 108 -4.09 -4.83 -8.17
C TYR A 108 -3.73 -5.08 -9.64
N ARG A 109 -2.97 -6.14 -9.93
CA ARG A 109 -2.62 -6.59 -11.28
C ARG A 109 -3.65 -7.53 -11.90
N ASP A 110 -4.72 -7.88 -11.17
CA ASP A 110 -5.77 -8.76 -11.67
C ASP A 110 -6.54 -8.13 -12.84
N HIS A 111 -6.71 -8.86 -13.92
CA HIS A 111 -7.38 -8.42 -15.16
C HIS A 111 -8.86 -8.05 -15.00
N ARG A 112 -9.46 -8.22 -13.80
CA ARG A 112 -10.81 -7.70 -13.53
C ARG A 112 -10.89 -6.18 -13.65
N LEU A 113 -9.74 -5.49 -13.63
CA LEU A 113 -9.65 -4.04 -13.63
C LEU A 113 -9.44 -3.41 -15.02
N ASP A 114 -9.24 -4.22 -16.07
CA ASP A 114 -8.81 -3.76 -17.40
C ASP A 114 -9.67 -2.64 -17.99
N ASN A 115 -11.00 -2.66 -17.76
CA ASN A 115 -11.92 -1.64 -18.29
C ASN A 115 -12.49 -0.71 -17.19
N MET A 116 -12.04 -0.82 -15.96
CA MET A 116 -12.68 -0.14 -14.83
C MET A 116 -12.44 1.37 -14.82
N VAL A 117 -11.35 1.84 -15.42
CA VAL A 117 -11.08 3.29 -15.55
C VAL A 117 -12.20 3.98 -16.34
N GLU A 118 -12.64 3.39 -17.44
CA GLU A 118 -13.71 3.93 -18.27
C GLU A 118 -15.07 3.81 -17.58
N GLU A 119 -15.31 2.71 -16.85
CA GLU A 119 -16.53 2.57 -16.04
C GLU A 119 -16.62 3.62 -14.91
N VAL A 120 -15.51 3.96 -14.27
CA VAL A 120 -15.46 5.07 -13.29
C VAL A 120 -15.71 6.40 -13.97
N ARG A 121 -15.08 6.65 -15.13
CA ARG A 121 -15.25 7.89 -15.90
C ARG A 121 -16.68 8.08 -16.41
N ALA A 122 -17.40 7.00 -16.67
CA ALA A 122 -18.82 7.05 -17.01
C ALA A 122 -19.72 7.48 -15.83
N ARG A 123 -19.24 7.34 -14.59
CA ARG A 123 -19.95 7.72 -13.36
C ARG A 123 -19.58 9.12 -12.88
N ILE A 124 -18.35 9.52 -13.05
CA ILE A 124 -17.81 10.81 -12.66
C ILE A 124 -16.75 11.24 -13.68
N SER A 125 -16.87 12.44 -14.25
CA SER A 125 -15.92 12.91 -15.26
C SER A 125 -14.47 12.94 -14.72
N ALA A 126 -13.51 12.62 -15.59
CA ALA A 126 -12.09 12.63 -15.27
C ALA A 126 -11.64 13.95 -14.62
N ASP A 127 -12.06 15.08 -15.21
CA ASP A 127 -11.76 16.42 -14.69
C ASP A 127 -12.30 16.63 -13.27
N ARG A 128 -13.55 16.25 -13.00
CA ARG A 128 -14.12 16.35 -11.66
C ARG A 128 -13.43 15.43 -10.66
N LEU A 129 -13.14 14.20 -11.05
CA LEU A 129 -12.44 13.22 -10.22
C LEU A 129 -11.04 13.73 -9.86
N TYR A 130 -10.28 14.20 -10.86
CA TYR A 130 -8.95 14.73 -10.62
C TYR A 130 -8.96 16.01 -9.78
N ARG A 131 -9.87 16.95 -10.03
CA ARG A 131 -10.00 18.17 -9.21
C ARG A 131 -10.28 17.89 -7.74
N LEU A 132 -11.01 16.82 -7.43
CA LEU A 132 -11.29 16.42 -6.05
C LEU A 132 -10.12 15.69 -5.40
N THR A 133 -9.47 14.80 -6.12
CA THR A 133 -8.49 13.86 -5.54
C THR A 133 -7.04 14.21 -5.86
N GLY A 134 -6.79 14.83 -7.02
CA GLY A 134 -5.45 15.05 -7.53
C GLY A 134 -4.70 13.78 -7.92
N ILE A 135 -5.36 12.61 -7.90
CA ILE A 135 -4.71 11.31 -8.15
C ILE A 135 -4.74 10.97 -9.64
N HIS A 136 -3.60 10.54 -10.16
CA HIS A 136 -3.43 10.07 -11.53
C HIS A 136 -4.36 8.88 -11.85
N PHE A 137 -4.61 8.65 -13.13
CA PHE A 137 -5.49 7.57 -13.58
C PHE A 137 -4.68 6.31 -13.87
N GLN A 138 -4.95 5.28 -13.08
CA GLN A 138 -4.35 3.95 -13.22
C GLN A 138 -5.40 2.87 -13.04
N PRO A 139 -5.33 1.73 -13.74
CA PRO A 139 -6.28 0.63 -13.58
C PRO A 139 -6.41 0.16 -12.13
N PHE A 140 -5.32 0.17 -11.39
CA PHE A 140 -5.24 -0.34 -10.02
C PHE A 140 -5.77 0.60 -8.93
N ASN A 141 -6.20 1.83 -9.26
CA ASN A 141 -6.77 2.73 -8.25
C ASN A 141 -7.91 2.04 -7.50
N LEU A 142 -7.95 2.23 -6.17
CA LEU A 142 -8.96 1.55 -5.35
C LEU A 142 -10.39 1.96 -5.73
N SER A 143 -10.60 3.17 -6.28
CA SER A 143 -11.87 3.61 -6.86
C SER A 143 -12.40 2.63 -7.92
N ASN A 144 -11.52 2.11 -8.80
CA ASN A 144 -11.84 1.11 -9.81
C ASN A 144 -12.20 -0.22 -9.15
N GLN A 145 -11.43 -0.64 -8.17
CA GLN A 145 -11.65 -1.89 -7.45
C GLN A 145 -13.00 -1.92 -6.73
N VAL A 146 -13.32 -0.85 -5.98
CA VAL A 146 -14.61 -0.78 -5.25
C VAL A 146 -15.80 -0.68 -6.20
N LEU A 147 -15.67 0.01 -7.35
CA LEU A 147 -16.72 0.03 -8.36
C LEU A 147 -16.94 -1.37 -8.95
N TRP A 148 -15.87 -2.14 -9.19
CA TRP A 148 -15.99 -3.53 -9.63
C TRP A 148 -16.80 -4.36 -8.63
N PHE A 149 -16.53 -4.24 -7.33
CA PHE A 149 -17.32 -4.92 -6.30
C PHE A 149 -18.78 -4.45 -6.30
N ALA A 150 -19.03 -3.15 -6.38
CA ALA A 150 -20.37 -2.59 -6.40
C ALA A 150 -21.20 -3.11 -7.59
N THR A 151 -20.56 -3.30 -8.74
CA THR A 151 -21.25 -3.71 -9.98
C THR A 151 -21.26 -5.21 -10.23
N ARG A 152 -20.23 -5.93 -9.83
CA ARG A 152 -20.04 -7.37 -10.12
C ARG A 152 -20.23 -8.29 -8.91
N ARG A 153 -20.20 -7.72 -7.68
CA ARG A 153 -20.33 -8.48 -6.41
C ARG A 153 -21.25 -7.73 -5.41
N PRO A 154 -22.46 -7.29 -5.83
CA PRO A 154 -23.33 -6.46 -4.96
C PRO A 154 -23.74 -7.17 -3.67
N ARG A 155 -23.89 -8.51 -3.70
CA ARG A 155 -24.22 -9.29 -2.50
C ARG A 155 -23.09 -9.27 -1.48
N LEU A 156 -21.82 -9.35 -1.93
CA LEU A 156 -20.66 -9.22 -1.07
C LEU A 156 -20.61 -7.80 -0.45
N LEU A 157 -20.77 -6.78 -1.28
CA LEU A 157 -20.81 -5.39 -0.78
C LEU A 157 -21.94 -5.15 0.22
N ALA A 158 -23.10 -5.78 0.04
CA ALA A 158 -24.22 -5.69 0.97
C ALA A 158 -23.90 -6.32 2.34
N ALA A 159 -23.17 -7.45 2.35
CA ALA A 159 -22.71 -8.14 3.56
C ALA A 159 -21.53 -7.42 4.25
N ALA A 160 -20.80 -6.57 3.51
CA ALA A 160 -19.62 -5.91 4.04
C ALA A 160 -19.95 -4.87 5.11
N ALA A 161 -19.27 -4.99 6.24
CA ALA A 161 -19.27 -3.99 7.31
C ALA A 161 -18.12 -2.99 7.14
N LYS A 162 -16.95 -3.45 6.68
CA LYS A 162 -15.75 -2.61 6.53
C LYS A 162 -14.95 -3.00 5.28
N LEU A 163 -14.29 -2.00 4.72
CA LEU A 163 -13.19 -2.15 3.76
C LEU A 163 -11.89 -1.82 4.48
N LEU A 164 -10.98 -2.77 4.55
CA LEU A 164 -9.67 -2.61 5.20
C LEU A 164 -8.57 -2.49 4.14
N PRO A 165 -8.04 -1.29 3.88
CA PRO A 165 -6.82 -1.11 3.11
C PRO A 165 -5.68 -2.01 3.63
N MET A 166 -4.72 -2.39 2.80
CA MET A 166 -3.71 -3.38 3.17
C MET A 166 -2.99 -3.08 4.50
N PRO A 167 -2.49 -1.86 4.80
CA PRO A 167 -1.87 -1.62 6.10
C PRO A 167 -2.88 -1.70 7.24
N THR A 168 -4.13 -1.28 7.01
CA THR A 168 -5.21 -1.40 7.99
C THR A 168 -5.59 -2.86 8.24
N LEU A 169 -5.54 -3.72 7.22
CA LEU A 169 -5.79 -5.16 7.35
C LEU A 169 -4.78 -5.80 8.33
N PHE A 170 -3.49 -5.51 8.17
CA PHE A 170 -2.48 -6.05 9.07
C PHE A 170 -2.56 -5.43 10.47
N ASN A 171 -2.86 -4.14 10.59
CA ASN A 171 -3.14 -3.51 11.89
C ASN A 171 -4.40 -4.12 12.55
N TYR A 172 -5.39 -4.52 11.75
CA TYR A 172 -6.57 -5.24 12.23
C TYR A 172 -6.20 -6.63 12.77
N TYR A 173 -5.40 -7.42 12.06
CA TYR A 173 -4.94 -8.72 12.53
C TYR A 173 -4.08 -8.62 13.81
N LEU A 174 -3.28 -7.57 13.93
CA LEU A 174 -2.40 -7.35 15.08
C LEU A 174 -3.13 -6.80 16.31
N GLY A 175 -4.11 -5.93 16.13
CA GLY A 175 -4.70 -5.16 17.23
C GLY A 175 -6.19 -4.84 17.13
N GLY A 176 -6.90 -5.32 16.11
CA GLY A 176 -8.30 -4.97 15.88
C GLY A 176 -8.50 -3.54 15.35
N CYS A 177 -7.42 -2.89 14.89
CA CYS A 177 -7.45 -1.49 14.46
C CYS A 177 -8.05 -1.36 13.06
N THR A 178 -8.95 -0.39 12.85
CA THR A 178 -9.67 -0.22 11.58
C THR A 178 -9.49 1.16 10.96
N GLN A 179 -8.59 1.99 11.48
CA GLN A 179 -8.28 3.32 10.95
C GLN A 179 -7.25 3.22 9.82
N VAL A 180 -7.33 4.16 8.88
CA VAL A 180 -6.33 4.32 7.81
C VAL A 180 -5.71 5.72 7.92
N ASP A 181 -4.40 5.83 7.70
CA ASP A 181 -3.78 7.15 7.65
C ASP A 181 -4.05 7.88 6.32
N SER A 182 -3.88 9.20 6.35
CA SER A 182 -4.20 10.04 5.20
C SER A 182 -3.24 9.85 4.02
N THR A 183 -2.06 9.27 4.21
CA THR A 183 -1.12 9.03 3.10
C THR A 183 -1.63 7.89 2.22
N TRP A 184 -2.09 6.79 2.85
CA TRP A 184 -2.66 5.67 2.14
C TRP A 184 -4.08 5.99 1.62
N ALA A 185 -4.92 6.65 2.44
CA ALA A 185 -6.25 7.05 2.01
C ALA A 185 -6.23 7.94 0.74
N SER A 186 -5.20 8.76 0.57
CA SER A 186 -5.06 9.64 -0.59
C SER A 186 -4.95 8.89 -1.91
N VAL A 187 -4.19 7.79 -1.95
CA VAL A 187 -3.94 7.03 -3.20
C VAL A 187 -5.14 6.22 -3.67
N THR A 188 -6.19 6.14 -2.86
CA THR A 188 -7.44 5.42 -3.22
C THR A 188 -8.21 6.06 -4.38
N GLN A 189 -7.93 7.30 -4.72
CA GLN A 189 -8.74 8.13 -5.62
C GLN A 189 -10.18 8.38 -5.12
N MET A 190 -10.40 8.24 -3.80
CA MET A 190 -11.70 8.49 -3.15
C MET A 190 -11.63 9.55 -2.04
N MET A 191 -10.43 9.97 -1.63
CA MET A 191 -10.22 11.02 -0.64
C MET A 191 -10.18 12.40 -1.33
N ASP A 192 -10.85 13.39 -0.75
CA ASP A 192 -10.68 14.80 -1.12
C ASP A 192 -9.27 15.28 -0.70
N ALA A 193 -8.46 15.66 -1.68
CA ALA A 193 -7.05 15.99 -1.48
C ALA A 193 -6.82 17.21 -0.56
N ARG A 194 -7.75 18.16 -0.56
CA ARG A 194 -7.64 19.39 0.22
C ARG A 194 -8.20 19.24 1.62
N ARG A 195 -9.34 18.55 1.75
CA ARG A 195 -10.06 18.36 3.03
C ARG A 195 -9.57 17.14 3.81
N ARG A 196 -8.86 16.22 3.15
CA ARG A 196 -8.37 14.93 3.70
C ARG A 196 -9.49 14.09 4.35
N VAL A 197 -10.64 14.06 3.70
CA VAL A 197 -11.79 13.24 4.09
C VAL A 197 -12.29 12.48 2.88
N TRP A 198 -13.05 11.41 3.09
CA TRP A 198 -13.70 10.69 1.99
C TRP A 198 -14.63 11.61 1.23
N SER A 199 -14.49 11.66 -0.08
CA SER A 199 -15.23 12.53 -0.98
C SER A 199 -16.66 12.03 -1.20
N ARG A 200 -17.65 12.66 -0.57
CA ARG A 200 -19.07 12.30 -0.74
C ARG A 200 -19.50 12.21 -2.21
N PRO A 201 -19.16 13.18 -3.10
CA PRO A 201 -19.51 13.11 -4.51
C PRO A 201 -18.98 11.87 -5.21
N ILE A 202 -17.73 11.47 -4.90
CA ILE A 202 -17.11 10.27 -5.50
C ILE A 202 -17.80 9.02 -4.98
N LEU A 203 -17.98 8.89 -3.67
CA LEU A 203 -18.65 7.73 -3.08
C LEU A 203 -20.06 7.53 -3.63
N ALA A 204 -20.83 8.62 -3.78
CA ALA A 204 -22.15 8.58 -4.39
C ALA A 204 -22.10 8.10 -5.84
N ALA A 205 -21.17 8.62 -6.65
CA ALA A 205 -20.99 8.22 -8.04
C ALA A 205 -20.63 6.74 -8.19
N LEU A 206 -19.80 6.23 -7.28
CA LEU A 206 -19.36 4.82 -7.29
C LEU A 206 -20.36 3.86 -6.61
N GLY A 207 -21.39 4.38 -5.93
CA GLY A 207 -22.35 3.56 -5.18
C GLY A 207 -21.76 2.92 -3.92
N ILE A 208 -20.77 3.56 -3.29
CA ILE A 208 -20.09 3.03 -2.11
C ILE A 208 -20.65 3.65 -0.82
N PRO A 209 -21.19 2.84 0.08
CA PRO A 209 -21.69 3.34 1.35
C PRO A 209 -20.54 3.88 2.23
N ARG A 210 -20.66 5.10 2.75
CA ARG A 210 -19.63 5.69 3.62
C ARG A 210 -19.32 4.83 4.85
N ARG A 211 -20.29 4.07 5.34
CA ARG A 211 -20.17 3.21 6.54
C ARG A 211 -19.09 2.14 6.42
N VAL A 212 -18.80 1.66 5.21
CA VAL A 212 -17.79 0.60 5.01
C VAL A 212 -16.36 1.14 5.01
N LEU A 213 -16.16 2.44 4.82
CA LEU A 213 -14.84 3.03 4.75
C LEU A 213 -14.28 3.36 6.15
N PRO A 214 -13.00 3.13 6.38
CA PRO A 214 -12.34 3.43 7.65
C PRO A 214 -12.37 4.92 8.00
N VAL A 215 -12.10 5.24 9.25
CA VAL A 215 -11.82 6.62 9.66
C VAL A 215 -10.41 6.98 9.20
N ILE A 216 -10.28 8.13 8.53
CA ILE A 216 -8.98 8.67 8.14
C ILE A 216 -8.36 9.39 9.33
N VAL A 217 -7.11 9.04 9.65
CA VAL A 217 -6.32 9.68 10.72
C VAL A 217 -5.03 10.29 10.15
N PRO A 218 -4.42 11.26 10.83
CA PRO A 218 -3.08 11.72 10.46
C PRO A 218 -2.03 10.62 10.62
N PRO A 219 -0.96 10.58 9.79
CA PRO A 219 0.19 9.73 10.05
C PRO A 219 0.80 10.03 11.42
N GLY A 220 1.26 9.00 12.12
CA GLY A 220 1.76 9.08 13.50
C GLY A 220 0.68 8.87 14.57
N SER A 221 -0.60 8.71 14.19
CA SER A 221 -1.68 8.46 15.13
C SER A 221 -1.56 7.09 15.79
N ARG A 222 -1.73 7.05 17.11
CA ARG A 222 -1.91 5.79 17.85
C ARG A 222 -3.30 5.24 17.54
N VAL A 223 -3.36 4.04 16.96
CA VAL A 223 -4.64 3.43 16.54
C VAL A 223 -5.07 2.27 17.41
N GLY A 224 -4.17 1.70 18.21
CA GLY A 224 -4.48 0.62 19.12
C GLY A 224 -3.25 0.05 19.82
N LEU A 225 -3.43 -1.16 20.33
CA LEU A 225 -2.38 -1.95 20.99
C LEU A 225 -2.40 -3.37 20.42
N LEU A 226 -1.28 -4.07 20.45
CA LEU A 226 -1.27 -5.52 20.20
C LEU A 226 -2.36 -6.21 21.03
N GLN A 227 -3.09 -7.12 20.43
CA GLN A 227 -4.11 -7.89 21.12
C GLN A 227 -3.49 -8.66 22.30
N PRO A 228 -4.17 -8.76 23.46
CA PRO A 228 -3.60 -9.38 24.66
C PRO A 228 -3.13 -10.80 24.42
N ALA A 229 -3.97 -11.64 23.80
CA ALA A 229 -3.64 -13.03 23.51
C ALA A 229 -2.45 -13.16 22.55
N LEU A 230 -2.37 -12.28 21.54
CA LEU A 230 -1.26 -12.25 20.60
C LEU A 230 0.04 -11.83 21.31
N ALA A 231 0.02 -10.74 22.07
CA ALA A 231 1.19 -10.27 22.83
C ALA A 231 1.71 -11.37 23.76
N GLN A 232 0.82 -12.04 24.49
CA GLN A 232 1.15 -13.17 25.35
C GLN A 232 1.79 -14.32 24.57
N SER A 233 1.21 -14.72 23.45
CA SER A 233 1.74 -15.83 22.61
C SER A 233 3.11 -15.55 22.02
N LEU A 234 3.45 -14.28 21.84
CA LEU A 234 4.75 -13.81 21.34
C LEU A 234 5.76 -13.53 22.47
N GLY A 235 5.34 -13.54 23.74
CA GLY A 235 6.15 -13.13 24.87
C GLY A 235 6.53 -11.64 24.83
N LEU A 236 5.67 -10.80 24.27
CA LEU A 236 5.84 -9.35 24.16
C LEU A 236 4.84 -8.61 25.05
N ASN A 237 5.16 -7.36 25.37
CA ASN A 237 4.18 -6.45 25.95
C ASN A 237 3.13 -6.05 24.90
N ARG A 238 2.04 -5.42 25.34
CA ARG A 238 1.03 -4.82 24.47
C ARG A 238 1.55 -3.53 23.82
N ALA A 239 2.39 -3.68 22.81
CA ALA A 239 2.99 -2.58 22.07
C ALA A 239 1.92 -1.68 21.42
N VAL A 240 2.21 -0.40 21.30
CA VAL A 240 1.35 0.56 20.59
C VAL A 240 1.41 0.30 19.09
N ILE A 241 0.25 0.23 18.44
CA ILE A 241 0.14 0.24 16.98
C ILE A 241 -0.05 1.68 16.51
N VAL A 242 0.82 2.10 15.59
CA VAL A 242 0.81 3.45 15.03
C VAL A 242 0.43 3.38 13.56
N ALA A 243 -0.55 4.18 13.15
CA ALA A 243 -0.80 4.44 11.73
C ALA A 243 0.33 5.36 11.24
N VAL A 244 1.38 4.76 10.69
CA VAL A 244 2.54 5.48 10.13
C VAL A 244 2.15 6.16 8.81
N ALA A 245 3.09 6.69 8.05
CA ALA A 245 2.86 7.06 6.66
C ALA A 245 2.73 5.77 5.85
N SER A 246 1.56 5.10 5.95
CA SER A 246 1.40 3.68 5.65
C SER A 246 1.35 3.30 4.15
N HIS A 247 1.46 4.27 3.24
CA HIS A 247 1.89 4.02 1.87
C HIS A 247 3.43 4.00 1.83
N ASP A 248 4.05 2.88 1.42
CA ASP A 248 5.50 2.66 1.38
C ASP A 248 6.29 3.85 0.79
N THR A 249 5.81 4.38 -0.33
CA THR A 249 6.35 5.59 -0.95
C THR A 249 6.22 6.83 -0.05
N ALA A 250 5.19 6.92 0.80
CA ALA A 250 5.07 8.04 1.73
C ALA A 250 6.09 7.93 2.86
N SER A 251 6.36 6.73 3.35
CA SER A 251 7.44 6.44 4.28
C SER A 251 8.81 6.78 3.67
N ALA A 252 9.04 6.37 2.41
CA ALA A 252 10.29 6.68 1.68
C ALA A 252 10.50 8.20 1.50
N PHE A 253 9.46 8.94 1.09
CA PHE A 253 9.55 10.40 0.95
C PHE A 253 9.76 11.12 2.28
N ALA A 254 9.19 10.60 3.37
CA ALA A 254 9.37 11.15 4.71
C ALA A 254 10.78 10.92 5.26
N ALA A 255 11.43 9.82 4.86
CA ALA A 255 12.78 9.44 5.29
C ALA A 255 13.88 9.97 4.36
N ALA A 256 13.52 10.60 3.23
CA ALA A 256 14.51 11.11 2.28
C ALA A 256 15.45 12.13 2.94
N PRO A 257 16.77 11.90 2.93
CA PRO A 257 17.73 12.82 3.53
C PRO A 257 17.89 14.05 2.62
N ALA A 258 17.33 15.18 3.04
CA ALA A 258 17.46 16.44 2.35
C ALA A 258 17.50 17.58 3.38
N ASP A 259 18.36 18.60 3.17
CA ASP A 259 18.44 19.76 4.03
C ASP A 259 17.11 20.52 4.07
N ASP A 260 16.51 20.73 2.91
CA ASP A 260 15.12 21.15 2.76
C ASP A 260 14.37 20.19 1.82
N PRO A 261 13.53 19.30 2.37
CA PRO A 261 12.73 18.36 1.55
C PRO A 261 11.83 19.06 0.52
N ARG A 262 11.50 20.35 0.70
CA ARG A 262 10.69 21.12 -0.24
C ARG A 262 11.44 21.48 -1.51
N ASP A 263 12.76 21.58 -1.46
CA ASP A 263 13.62 21.89 -2.60
C ASP A 263 14.25 20.64 -3.23
N ALA A 264 14.06 19.49 -2.62
CA ALA A 264 14.57 18.22 -3.11
C ALA A 264 13.66 17.62 -4.20
N LEU A 265 14.25 17.04 -5.23
CA LEU A 265 13.62 16.06 -6.09
C LEU A 265 13.90 14.68 -5.51
N ILE A 266 12.84 14.00 -5.08
CA ILE A 266 12.93 12.69 -4.43
C ILE A 266 12.55 11.62 -5.45
N ILE A 267 13.36 10.57 -5.53
CA ILE A 267 13.10 9.39 -6.36
C ILE A 267 12.98 8.19 -5.43
N SER A 268 11.78 7.65 -5.28
CA SER A 268 11.55 6.35 -4.63
C SER A 268 11.61 5.28 -5.71
N SER A 269 12.73 4.56 -5.77
CA SER A 269 13.01 3.59 -6.82
C SER A 269 12.91 2.15 -6.31
N GLY A 270 12.07 1.38 -6.97
CA GLY A 270 11.84 -0.05 -6.75
C GLY A 270 11.26 -0.66 -8.01
N THR A 271 10.29 -1.55 -7.90
CA THR A 271 9.49 -2.07 -9.03
C THR A 271 8.91 -0.92 -9.87
N TRP A 272 8.42 0.13 -9.21
CA TRP A 272 8.09 1.45 -9.76
C TRP A 272 9.16 2.46 -9.36
N SER A 273 9.32 3.52 -10.14
CA SER A 273 10.10 4.71 -9.78
C SER A 273 9.13 5.90 -9.65
N LEU A 274 8.94 6.38 -8.43
CA LEU A 274 8.09 7.52 -8.16
C LEU A 274 8.97 8.75 -7.99
N VAL A 275 8.85 9.68 -8.94
CA VAL A 275 9.69 10.88 -9.05
C VAL A 275 8.86 12.09 -8.67
N GLY A 276 9.26 12.84 -7.65
CA GLY A 276 8.48 13.99 -7.21
C GLY A 276 9.13 14.84 -6.15
N ARG A 277 8.35 15.77 -5.63
CA ARG A 277 8.75 16.69 -4.56
C ARG A 277 7.63 16.89 -3.55
N LEU A 278 7.97 17.39 -2.39
CA LEU A 278 7.01 17.78 -1.37
C LEU A 278 6.52 19.21 -1.60
N ILE A 279 5.20 19.38 -1.63
CA ILE A 279 4.54 20.69 -1.78
C ILE A 279 3.53 20.91 -0.65
N PRO A 280 3.28 22.16 -0.24
CA PRO A 280 2.39 22.43 0.89
C PRO A 280 0.91 22.13 0.62
N ARG A 281 0.46 22.21 -0.63
CA ARG A 281 -0.94 22.01 -1.02
C ARG A 281 -1.05 21.30 -2.37
N PRO A 282 -2.09 20.48 -2.59
CA PRO A 282 -2.27 19.77 -3.86
C PRO A 282 -2.50 20.71 -5.04
N VAL A 283 -1.88 20.39 -6.17
CA VAL A 283 -2.02 21.09 -7.46
C VAL A 283 -2.90 20.23 -8.38
N THR A 284 -4.17 20.56 -8.45
CA THR A 284 -5.19 19.80 -9.20
C THR A 284 -5.64 20.53 -10.48
N SER A 285 -4.68 21.17 -11.18
CA SER A 285 -4.92 21.89 -12.43
C SER A 285 -5.11 20.95 -13.62
N ALA A 286 -5.69 21.46 -14.72
CA ALA A 286 -5.80 20.72 -15.97
C ALA A 286 -4.43 20.30 -16.53
N ALA A 287 -3.40 21.14 -16.37
CA ALA A 287 -2.04 20.83 -16.79
C ALA A 287 -1.44 19.66 -16.00
N ALA A 288 -1.63 19.64 -14.66
CA ALA A 288 -1.18 18.53 -13.83
C ALA A 288 -1.92 17.22 -14.17
N MET A 289 -3.22 17.31 -14.48
CA MET A 289 -4.01 16.16 -14.94
C MET A 289 -3.50 15.65 -16.31
N ALA A 290 -3.28 16.53 -17.25
CA ALA A 290 -2.77 16.17 -18.58
C ALA A 290 -1.38 15.52 -18.52
N ALA A 291 -0.52 15.97 -17.60
CA ALA A 291 0.78 15.38 -17.33
C ALA A 291 0.70 14.07 -16.51
N ASN A 292 -0.50 13.64 -16.11
CA ASN A 292 -0.76 12.48 -15.25
C ASN A 292 0.08 12.51 -13.96
N ILE A 293 0.13 13.66 -13.31
CA ILE A 293 0.79 13.85 -12.02
C ILE A 293 -0.15 13.45 -10.89
N SER A 294 0.37 12.80 -9.87
CA SER A 294 -0.35 12.41 -8.66
C SER A 294 -0.06 13.38 -7.51
N ASN A 295 -1.12 13.74 -6.75
CA ASN A 295 -1.04 14.55 -5.54
C ASN A 295 -1.34 13.67 -4.32
N GLU A 296 -0.37 12.91 -3.90
CA GLU A 296 -0.53 11.95 -2.82
C GLU A 296 -0.27 12.57 -1.45
N GLY A 297 -0.96 12.09 -0.42
CA GLY A 297 -0.76 12.57 0.94
C GLY A 297 0.64 12.29 1.46
N GLY A 298 1.24 13.28 2.12
CA GLY A 298 2.47 13.18 2.87
C GLY A 298 2.25 13.54 4.34
N ILE A 299 3.32 13.62 5.12
CA ILE A 299 3.29 14.01 6.54
C ILE A 299 3.19 15.54 6.61
N GLY A 300 1.97 16.06 6.79
CA GLY A 300 1.73 17.51 6.81
C GLY A 300 1.83 18.23 5.45
N ASN A 301 2.12 17.53 4.37
CA ASN A 301 2.35 18.05 3.02
C ASN A 301 1.66 17.18 1.98
N THR A 302 1.93 17.44 0.70
CA THR A 302 1.50 16.67 -0.46
C THR A 302 2.73 16.23 -1.24
N ARG A 303 2.80 14.96 -1.59
CA ARG A 303 3.77 14.40 -2.54
C ARG A 303 3.24 14.66 -3.95
N PHE A 304 3.84 15.59 -4.65
CA PHE A 304 3.53 15.91 -6.04
C PHE A 304 4.49 15.13 -6.93
N LEU A 305 4.03 14.03 -7.48
CA LEU A 305 4.90 13.04 -8.09
C LEU A 305 4.31 12.43 -9.36
N LYS A 306 5.19 11.79 -10.12
CA LYS A 306 4.84 10.99 -11.29
C LYS A 306 5.33 9.56 -11.09
N ASN A 307 4.46 8.60 -11.38
CA ASN A 307 4.82 7.20 -11.44
C ASN A 307 5.47 6.91 -12.79
N CYS A 308 6.67 6.37 -12.74
CA CYS A 308 7.41 5.84 -13.88
C CYS A 308 7.63 4.34 -13.67
N MET A 309 7.79 3.60 -14.75
CA MET A 309 8.28 2.22 -14.64
C MET A 309 9.69 2.25 -14.07
N GLY A 310 9.95 1.35 -13.12
CA GLY A 310 11.24 1.21 -12.46
C GLY A 310 11.94 -0.10 -12.82
N ALA A 311 12.48 -0.77 -11.82
CA ALA A 311 13.20 -2.04 -11.99
C ALA A 311 12.35 -3.17 -12.60
N TRP A 312 11.03 -3.02 -12.63
CA TRP A 312 10.13 -3.99 -13.29
C TRP A 312 10.53 -4.25 -14.75
N ILE A 313 10.98 -3.22 -15.49
CA ILE A 313 11.42 -3.38 -16.88
C ILE A 313 12.60 -4.38 -16.94
N VAL A 314 13.58 -4.22 -16.06
CA VAL A 314 14.72 -5.13 -15.99
C VAL A 314 14.28 -6.53 -15.54
N GLN A 315 13.38 -6.62 -14.54
CA GLN A 315 12.84 -7.89 -14.07
C GLN A 315 12.14 -8.66 -15.18
N GLU A 316 11.32 -7.99 -16.01
CA GLU A 316 10.65 -8.62 -17.15
C GLU A 316 11.62 -9.03 -18.26
N LEU A 317 12.64 -8.22 -18.54
CA LEU A 317 13.68 -8.60 -19.48
C LEU A 317 14.43 -9.86 -19.02
N LEU A 318 14.82 -9.91 -17.74
CA LEU A 318 15.47 -11.08 -17.17
C LEU A 318 14.59 -12.33 -17.26
N ARG A 319 13.28 -12.19 -16.98
CA ARG A 319 12.32 -13.28 -17.09
C ARG A 319 12.18 -13.79 -18.54
N VAL A 320 12.13 -12.87 -19.52
CA VAL A 320 12.04 -13.23 -20.93
C VAL A 320 13.32 -13.94 -21.40
N TRP A 321 14.49 -13.46 -20.98
CA TRP A 321 15.77 -14.11 -21.30
C TRP A 321 15.90 -15.47 -20.64
N GLU A 322 15.53 -15.62 -19.38
CA GLU A 322 15.48 -16.90 -18.68
C GLU A 322 14.58 -17.91 -19.41
N ALA A 323 13.42 -17.48 -19.88
CA ALA A 323 12.50 -18.32 -20.65
C ALA A 323 13.07 -18.73 -22.02
N ALA A 324 13.86 -17.87 -22.67
CA ALA A 324 14.47 -18.12 -23.96
C ALA A 324 15.73 -19.01 -23.86
N ASP A 325 16.59 -18.73 -22.89
CA ASP A 325 17.94 -19.30 -22.80
C ASP A 325 18.05 -20.39 -21.73
N GLY A 326 17.02 -20.60 -20.90
CA GLY A 326 17.00 -21.53 -19.77
C GLY A 326 17.97 -21.14 -18.64
N ARG A 327 18.50 -19.91 -18.66
CA ARG A 327 19.49 -19.41 -17.70
C ARG A 327 18.97 -18.19 -16.96
N ARG A 328 18.89 -18.29 -15.64
CA ARG A 328 18.57 -17.15 -14.77
C ARG A 328 19.82 -16.28 -14.55
N MET A 329 19.75 -15.01 -14.90
CA MET A 329 20.80 -14.02 -14.61
C MET A 329 20.58 -13.41 -13.22
N SER A 330 21.63 -13.33 -12.41
CA SER A 330 21.55 -12.69 -11.08
C SER A 330 21.67 -11.18 -11.16
N TRP A 331 21.25 -10.49 -10.12
CA TRP A 331 21.40 -9.03 -10.03
C TRP A 331 22.88 -8.61 -10.00
N GLU A 332 23.76 -9.38 -9.37
CA GLU A 332 25.19 -9.14 -9.37
C GLU A 332 25.77 -9.23 -10.80
N GLU A 333 25.25 -10.14 -11.62
CA GLU A 333 25.64 -10.25 -13.02
C GLU A 333 25.15 -9.05 -13.84
N VAL A 334 23.92 -8.59 -13.61
CA VAL A 334 23.37 -7.37 -14.22
C VAL A 334 24.23 -6.16 -13.87
N ASP A 335 24.52 -5.97 -12.58
CA ASP A 335 25.34 -4.85 -12.09
C ASP A 335 26.75 -4.86 -12.69
N ARG A 336 27.33 -6.04 -12.89
CA ARG A 336 28.65 -6.20 -13.51
C ARG A 336 28.66 -5.86 -15.00
N LEU A 337 27.59 -6.19 -15.72
CA LEU A 337 27.49 -6.00 -17.17
C LEU A 337 27.05 -4.57 -17.55
N THR A 338 26.25 -3.92 -16.74
CA THR A 338 25.67 -2.60 -17.02
C THR A 338 26.70 -1.53 -17.35
N PRO A 339 27.85 -1.38 -16.62
CA PRO A 339 28.83 -0.34 -16.95
C PRO A 339 29.53 -0.54 -18.29
N ALA A 340 29.54 -1.78 -18.81
CA ALA A 340 30.17 -2.11 -20.10
C ALA A 340 29.20 -1.95 -21.28
N ALA A 341 27.89 -1.76 -21.01
CA ALA A 341 26.90 -1.56 -22.05
C ALA A 341 27.01 -0.12 -22.63
N PRO A 342 26.93 0.04 -23.96
CA PRO A 342 26.90 1.38 -24.54
C PRO A 342 25.64 2.11 -24.10
N PRO A 343 25.72 3.42 -23.79
CA PRO A 343 24.52 4.22 -23.55
C PRO A 343 23.69 4.34 -24.84
N PHE A 344 22.37 4.44 -24.69
CA PHE A 344 21.45 4.68 -25.81
C PHE A 344 21.67 6.07 -26.43
#